data_34f4d6ee042909500e6c4cf38fa2c6bf
#
_entry.id   34f4d6ee042909500e6c4cf38fa2c6bf
#
_cell.length_a   1.000
_cell.length_b   1.000
_cell.length_c   1.000
_cell.angle_alpha   90.00
_cell.angle_beta   90.00
_cell.angle_gamma   90.00
#
_symmetry.space_group_name_H-M   'P 1'
#
loop_
_entity.id
_entity.type
_entity.pdbx_description
1 polymer ?
#
loop_
_entity_poly.entity_id
_entity_poly.type
_entity_poly.pdbx_seq_one_letter_code
_entity_poly.pdbx_strand_id
1 'polypeptide(L)'
;LYRMICCGEEMQKPTTPEEAYEAAKAVGEFHRRLRDFDSSQLGATVPKLHDMRNAMRQLLDAVRADICFRTSDCQEQIQFVLDRSKQLNQIQDAMESKQIPRRVTHNDTRYSNVLIDSDSKKSICLIDLDTVMSGASILDFGDAVRAGAATFTEDEKFGNIELDLDLYRGYVQGYCHEMGRILTAKEKELMVYAVWLMTMESGIRFLTDYLSGDRNITNFSDERQNLYRAVNQFFLVLDIEEKKEQMQEITAAVLMKK
;
A
#
# COMPACT_ATOMS: atom_id res chain seq x y z
N LEU A 1 24.16 7.83 -12.18
CA LEU A 1 24.17 7.29 -13.56
C LEU A 1 23.06 6.25 -13.67
N TYR A 2 21.99 6.58 -14.37
CA TYR A 2 20.88 5.65 -14.63
C TYR A 2 21.13 4.97 -15.99
N ARG A 3 20.83 3.66 -16.06
CA ARG A 3 20.79 2.95 -17.34
C ARG A 3 19.41 3.14 -17.94
N MET A 4 19.34 3.67 -19.16
CA MET A 4 18.09 3.73 -19.91
C MET A 4 17.62 2.31 -20.21
N ILE A 5 16.39 2.00 -19.85
CA ILE A 5 15.72 0.74 -20.18
C ILE A 5 14.81 1.04 -21.39
N CYS A 6 15.11 0.42 -22.52
CA CYS A 6 14.27 0.48 -23.71
C CYS A 6 13.17 -0.58 -23.59
N CYS A 7 11.99 -0.30 -24.13
CA CYS A 7 10.88 -1.27 -24.26
C CYS A 7 10.08 -1.56 -22.97
N GLY A 8 10.21 -0.73 -21.94
CA GLY A 8 9.31 -0.77 -20.79
C GLY A 8 8.10 0.16 -20.99
N GLU A 9 6.92 -0.29 -20.64
CA GLU A 9 5.71 0.53 -20.57
C GLU A 9 5.36 0.83 -19.13
N GLU A 10 5.02 2.08 -18.85
CA GLU A 10 4.42 2.51 -17.59
C GLU A 10 2.90 2.32 -17.70
N MET A 11 2.35 1.42 -16.92
CA MET A 11 0.91 1.16 -16.89
C MET A 11 0.33 1.60 -15.54
N GLN A 12 -0.89 2.15 -15.56
CA GLN A 12 -1.51 2.71 -14.35
C GLN A 12 -1.96 1.63 -13.37
N LYS A 13 -2.50 0.52 -13.86
CA LYS A 13 -2.92 -0.63 -13.06
C LYS A 13 -2.98 -1.90 -13.91
N PRO A 14 -2.87 -3.10 -13.30
CA PRO A 14 -3.05 -4.36 -14.00
C PRO A 14 -4.53 -4.55 -14.39
N THR A 15 -4.75 -5.22 -15.50
CA THR A 15 -6.07 -5.58 -16.02
C THR A 15 -6.33 -7.08 -15.97
N THR A 16 -5.29 -7.87 -15.75
CA THR A 16 -5.36 -9.34 -15.66
C THR A 16 -4.62 -9.87 -14.42
N PRO A 17 -5.00 -11.06 -13.92
CA PRO A 17 -4.27 -11.71 -12.83
C PRO A 17 -2.79 -11.99 -13.16
N GLU A 18 -2.46 -12.23 -14.44
CA GLU A 18 -1.09 -12.44 -14.91
C GLU A 18 -0.25 -11.17 -14.79
N GLU A 19 -0.81 -10.02 -15.14
CA GLU A 19 -0.15 -8.72 -14.96
C GLU A 19 0.05 -8.40 -13.47
N ALA A 20 -0.96 -8.66 -12.63
CA ALA A 20 -0.86 -8.53 -11.18
C ALA A 20 0.22 -9.46 -10.60
N TYR A 21 0.31 -10.70 -11.10
CA TYR A 21 1.36 -11.65 -10.74
C TYR A 21 2.76 -11.12 -11.07
N GLU A 22 2.99 -10.63 -12.29
CA GLU A 22 4.29 -10.12 -12.70
C GLU A 22 4.71 -8.88 -11.91
N ALA A 23 3.76 -7.97 -11.61
CA ALA A 23 4.04 -6.81 -10.74
C ALA A 23 4.46 -7.23 -9.34
N ALA A 24 3.68 -8.09 -8.69
CA ALA A 24 3.98 -8.57 -7.34
C ALA A 24 5.26 -9.40 -7.27
N LYS A 25 5.57 -10.15 -8.33
CA LYS A 25 6.84 -10.88 -8.46
C LYS A 25 8.02 -9.92 -8.50
N ALA A 26 7.93 -8.79 -9.22
CA ALA A 26 8.99 -7.76 -9.21
C ALA A 26 9.25 -7.21 -7.81
N VAL A 27 8.19 -6.91 -7.05
CA VAL A 27 8.30 -6.47 -5.65
C VAL A 27 8.95 -7.57 -4.78
N GLY A 28 8.50 -8.81 -4.93
CA GLY A 28 9.09 -9.95 -4.20
C GLY A 28 10.55 -10.19 -4.56
N GLU A 29 10.91 -10.08 -5.84
CA GLU A 29 12.29 -10.22 -6.32
C GLU A 29 13.20 -9.12 -5.75
N PHE A 30 12.73 -7.88 -5.68
CA PHE A 30 13.43 -6.78 -5.03
C PHE A 30 13.77 -7.14 -3.57
N HIS A 31 12.79 -7.57 -2.79
CA HIS A 31 13.03 -7.98 -1.40
C HIS A 31 13.97 -9.20 -1.29
N ARG A 32 13.79 -10.21 -2.14
CA ARG A 32 14.63 -11.40 -2.13
C ARG A 32 16.08 -11.09 -2.47
N ARG A 33 16.32 -10.22 -3.44
CA ARG A 33 17.68 -9.82 -3.84
C ARG A 33 18.40 -9.03 -2.75
N LEU A 34 17.66 -8.25 -1.96
CA LEU A 34 18.19 -7.39 -0.88
C LEU A 34 18.08 -8.02 0.52
N ARG A 35 17.67 -9.30 0.62
CA ARG A 35 17.40 -9.96 1.91
C ARG A 35 18.61 -10.00 2.85
N ASP A 36 19.82 -10.08 2.30
CA ASP A 36 21.07 -10.20 3.04
C ASP A 36 21.71 -8.81 3.31
N PHE A 37 21.09 -7.73 2.80
CA PHE A 37 21.54 -6.37 3.06
C PHE A 37 21.05 -5.90 4.44
N ASP A 38 21.96 -5.35 5.23
CA ASP A 38 21.62 -4.75 6.52
C ASP A 38 20.87 -3.43 6.31
N SER A 39 19.54 -3.50 6.41
CA SER A 39 18.67 -2.34 6.20
C SER A 39 18.87 -1.20 7.20
N SER A 40 19.56 -1.44 8.33
CA SER A 40 19.88 -0.40 9.31
C SER A 40 20.89 0.63 8.78
N GLN A 41 21.60 0.29 7.69
CA GLN A 41 22.52 1.21 7.01
C GLN A 41 21.81 2.25 6.14
N LEU A 42 20.51 2.06 5.86
CA LEU A 42 19.72 3.00 5.07
C LEU A 42 19.25 4.17 5.94
N GLY A 43 19.44 5.38 5.43
CA GLY A 43 18.82 6.57 6.02
C GLY A 43 17.30 6.60 5.78
N ALA A 44 16.59 7.31 6.63
CA ALA A 44 15.16 7.56 6.42
C ALA A 44 15.00 8.71 5.40
N THR A 45 14.70 8.39 4.15
CA THR A 45 14.45 9.40 3.09
C THR A 45 13.15 10.14 3.34
N VAL A 46 12.13 9.45 3.83
CA VAL A 46 10.85 10.03 4.28
C VAL A 46 10.64 9.64 5.76
N PRO A 47 11.02 10.50 6.72
CA PRO A 47 10.88 10.17 8.13
C PRO A 47 9.44 9.88 8.53
N LYS A 48 9.23 8.80 9.27
CA LYS A 48 7.93 8.34 9.78
C LYS A 48 6.92 7.92 8.72
N LEU A 49 7.35 7.62 7.50
CA LEU A 49 6.52 6.93 6.52
C LEU A 49 6.07 5.57 7.11
N HIS A 50 4.81 5.23 6.94
CA HIS A 50 4.16 4.04 7.51
C HIS A 50 4.19 3.94 9.05
N ASP A 51 4.42 5.06 9.75
CA ASP A 51 4.23 5.18 11.20
C ASP A 51 2.78 5.59 11.50
N MET A 52 1.93 4.60 11.79
CA MET A 52 0.48 4.84 12.02
C MET A 52 0.21 5.65 13.28
N ARG A 53 1.08 5.59 14.31
CA ARG A 53 0.96 6.46 15.49
C ARG A 53 1.19 7.92 15.11
N ASN A 54 2.15 8.16 14.21
CA ASN A 54 2.41 9.49 13.67
C ASN A 54 1.28 9.97 12.75
N ALA A 55 0.77 9.12 11.86
CA ALA A 55 -0.35 9.45 10.97
C ALA A 55 -1.60 9.83 11.76
N MET A 56 -1.95 9.06 12.79
CA MET A 56 -3.07 9.37 13.68
C MET A 56 -2.89 10.69 14.44
N ARG A 57 -1.67 10.96 14.93
CA ARG A 57 -1.39 12.23 15.59
C ARG A 57 -1.58 13.40 14.63
N GLN A 58 -1.06 13.31 13.41
CA GLN A 58 -1.22 14.35 12.38
C GLN A 58 -2.68 14.60 12.04
N LEU A 59 -3.49 13.54 11.90
CA LEU A 59 -4.93 13.67 11.68
C LEU A 59 -5.62 14.41 12.85
N LEU A 60 -5.35 13.99 14.09
CA LEU A 60 -5.96 14.62 15.27
C LEU A 60 -5.52 16.08 15.45
N ASP A 61 -4.28 16.39 15.11
CA ASP A 61 -3.78 17.77 15.14
C ASP A 61 -4.44 18.61 14.06
N ALA A 62 -4.65 18.08 12.84
CA ALA A 62 -5.39 18.76 11.77
C ALA A 62 -6.86 19.02 12.16
N VAL A 63 -7.53 18.03 12.77
CA VAL A 63 -8.91 18.16 13.29
C VAL A 63 -9.00 19.25 14.36
N ARG A 64 -8.06 19.29 15.31
CA ARG A 64 -8.06 20.30 16.40
C ARG A 64 -7.77 21.70 15.88
N ALA A 65 -6.86 21.82 14.93
CA ALA A 65 -6.45 23.11 14.37
C ALA A 65 -7.53 23.70 13.46
N ASP A 66 -8.25 22.87 12.72
CA ASP A 66 -9.34 23.18 11.78
C ASP A 66 -9.09 24.46 10.95
N ILE A 67 -7.86 24.60 10.44
CA ILE A 67 -7.38 25.83 9.80
C ILE A 67 -8.16 26.22 8.53
N CYS A 68 -8.84 25.24 7.92
CA CYS A 68 -9.64 25.42 6.70
C CYS A 68 -11.15 25.38 6.97
N PHE A 69 -11.56 25.24 8.21
CA PHE A 69 -12.97 25.11 8.60
C PHE A 69 -13.72 23.95 7.91
N ARG A 70 -13.00 22.83 7.66
CA ARG A 70 -13.48 21.63 6.93
C ARG A 70 -13.84 20.48 7.87
N THR A 71 -13.54 20.57 9.16
CA THR A 71 -13.74 19.47 10.12
C THR A 71 -15.21 19.11 10.27
N SER A 72 -16.14 20.09 10.21
CA SER A 72 -17.58 19.83 10.27
C SER A 72 -18.09 18.95 9.13
N ASP A 73 -17.47 19.06 7.95
CA ASP A 73 -17.88 18.34 6.74
C ASP A 73 -17.33 16.90 6.70
N CYS A 74 -16.40 16.56 7.59
CA CYS A 74 -15.66 15.30 7.60
C CYS A 74 -15.92 14.44 8.85
N GLN A 75 -16.96 14.72 9.62
CA GLN A 75 -17.24 14.03 10.89
C GLN A 75 -17.37 12.51 10.72
N GLU A 76 -18.04 12.05 9.67
CA GLU A 76 -18.20 10.62 9.38
C GLU A 76 -16.86 9.96 9.07
N GLN A 77 -16.01 10.61 8.28
CA GLN A 77 -14.68 10.11 7.91
C GLN A 77 -13.72 10.07 9.12
N ILE A 78 -13.77 11.08 9.95
CA ILE A 78 -13.00 11.14 11.20
C ILE A 78 -13.45 10.02 12.13
N GLN A 79 -14.75 9.84 12.33
CA GLN A 79 -15.30 8.79 13.18
C GLN A 79 -14.94 7.39 12.64
N PHE A 80 -15.00 7.20 11.32
CA PHE A 80 -14.58 5.95 10.66
C PHE A 80 -13.15 5.55 11.05
N VAL A 81 -12.23 6.51 11.06
CA VAL A 81 -10.83 6.28 11.46
C VAL A 81 -10.71 6.01 12.95
N LEU A 82 -11.42 6.76 13.79
CA LEU A 82 -11.38 6.61 15.25
C LEU A 82 -11.87 5.23 15.69
N ASP A 83 -12.93 4.70 15.08
CA ASP A 83 -13.48 3.37 15.38
C ASP A 83 -12.47 2.25 15.10
N ARG A 84 -11.55 2.45 14.15
CA ARG A 84 -10.52 1.48 13.74
C ARG A 84 -9.14 1.74 14.37
N SER A 85 -9.00 2.81 15.12
CA SER A 85 -7.70 3.30 15.64
C SER A 85 -6.90 2.26 16.44
N LYS A 86 -7.57 1.39 17.20
CA LYS A 86 -6.95 0.33 18.01
C LYS A 86 -6.27 -0.76 17.16
N GLN A 87 -6.65 -0.89 15.89
CA GLN A 87 -6.15 -1.94 15.00
C GLN A 87 -4.92 -1.49 14.20
N LEU A 88 -4.59 -0.20 14.15
CA LEU A 88 -3.63 0.38 13.22
C LEU A 88 -2.16 -0.01 13.45
N ASN A 89 -1.80 -0.51 14.64
CA ASN A 89 -0.39 -0.64 15.03
C ASN A 89 0.16 -2.07 14.97
N GLN A 90 -0.60 -3.07 14.50
CA GLN A 90 -0.22 -4.49 14.61
C GLN A 90 1.13 -4.82 13.94
N ILE A 91 1.41 -4.27 12.75
CA ILE A 91 2.70 -4.50 12.06
C ILE A 91 3.83 -3.77 12.79
N GLN A 92 3.59 -2.53 13.22
CA GLN A 92 4.58 -1.76 13.97
C GLN A 92 4.93 -2.44 15.31
N ASP A 93 3.92 -2.90 16.06
CA ASP A 93 4.10 -3.64 17.31
C ASP A 93 4.85 -4.97 17.08
N ALA A 94 4.55 -5.67 15.97
CA ALA A 94 5.24 -6.89 15.57
C ALA A 94 6.71 -6.64 15.19
N MET A 95 7.03 -5.50 14.57
CA MET A 95 8.42 -5.10 14.32
C MET A 95 9.15 -4.73 15.61
N GLU A 96 8.53 -3.97 16.49
CA GLU A 96 9.11 -3.57 17.79
C GLU A 96 9.37 -4.78 18.69
N SER A 97 8.47 -5.77 18.68
CA SER A 97 8.62 -7.05 19.39
C SER A 97 9.50 -8.07 18.65
N LYS A 98 10.09 -7.71 17.51
CA LYS A 98 10.95 -8.56 16.66
C LYS A 98 10.28 -9.83 16.11
N GLN A 99 8.96 -9.88 16.03
CA GLN A 99 8.21 -10.95 15.37
C GLN A 99 8.27 -10.83 13.84
N ILE A 100 8.41 -9.60 13.35
CA ILE A 100 8.65 -9.27 11.95
C ILE A 100 10.03 -8.62 11.84
N PRO A 101 10.91 -9.10 10.94
CA PRO A 101 12.21 -8.49 10.71
C PRO A 101 12.08 -7.18 9.92
N ARG A 102 13.01 -6.25 10.14
CA ARG A 102 13.21 -5.13 9.24
C ARG A 102 13.96 -5.58 8.00
N ARG A 103 13.48 -5.15 6.83
CA ARG A 103 14.09 -5.42 5.52
C ARG A 103 14.28 -4.10 4.77
N VAL A 104 14.98 -4.16 3.65
CA VAL A 104 14.92 -3.07 2.66
C VAL A 104 13.53 -3.08 2.05
N THR A 105 12.82 -1.95 2.10
CA THR A 105 11.49 -1.75 1.53
C THR A 105 11.51 -0.65 0.49
N HIS A 106 10.66 -0.76 -0.51
CA HIS A 106 10.50 0.23 -1.57
C HIS A 106 9.62 1.40 -1.11
N ASN A 107 8.52 1.08 -0.41
CA ASN A 107 7.55 1.99 0.20
C ASN A 107 6.68 2.80 -0.79
N ASP A 108 6.76 2.52 -2.09
CA ASP A 108 5.85 3.02 -3.12
C ASP A 108 5.77 1.99 -4.26
N THR A 109 5.08 0.89 -4.00
CA THR A 109 5.01 -0.26 -4.90
C THR A 109 3.79 -0.27 -5.81
N ARG A 110 3.28 0.92 -6.12
CA ARG A 110 2.21 1.08 -7.11
C ARG A 110 2.58 0.44 -8.44
N TYR A 111 1.59 -0.04 -9.16
CA TYR A 111 1.79 -0.71 -10.45
C TYR A 111 2.56 0.17 -11.45
N SER A 112 2.33 1.49 -11.45
CA SER A 112 3.07 2.46 -12.27
C SER A 112 4.58 2.50 -12.00
N ASN A 113 5.03 2.01 -10.83
CA ASN A 113 6.45 1.90 -10.49
C ASN A 113 7.06 0.55 -10.88
N VAL A 114 6.33 -0.28 -11.63
CA VAL A 114 6.82 -1.53 -12.22
C VAL A 114 6.92 -1.37 -13.73
N LEU A 115 8.13 -1.43 -14.28
CA LEU A 115 8.30 -1.47 -15.73
C LEU A 115 7.98 -2.86 -16.26
N ILE A 116 7.05 -2.91 -17.22
CA ILE A 116 6.60 -4.13 -17.90
C ILE A 116 7.15 -4.13 -19.32
N ASP A 117 7.71 -5.23 -19.75
CA ASP A 117 8.13 -5.43 -21.14
C ASP A 117 6.91 -5.53 -22.05
N SER A 118 6.88 -4.70 -23.10
CA SER A 118 5.72 -4.57 -23.98
C SER A 118 5.39 -5.85 -24.77
N ASP A 119 6.40 -6.66 -25.06
CA ASP A 119 6.24 -7.87 -25.88
C ASP A 119 5.92 -9.10 -25.01
N SER A 120 6.74 -9.35 -23.98
CA SER A 120 6.61 -10.54 -23.14
C SER A 120 5.60 -10.36 -22.01
N LYS A 121 5.16 -9.12 -21.73
CA LYS A 121 4.30 -8.74 -20.58
C LYS A 121 4.89 -9.15 -19.23
N LYS A 122 6.21 -9.31 -19.16
CA LYS A 122 6.92 -9.63 -17.90
C LYS A 122 7.48 -8.36 -17.25
N SER A 123 7.58 -8.40 -15.95
CA SER A 123 8.23 -7.33 -15.20
C SER A 123 9.74 -7.27 -15.51
N ILE A 124 10.23 -6.04 -15.74
CA ILE A 124 11.66 -5.77 -15.98
C ILE A 124 12.34 -5.36 -14.66
N CYS A 125 11.80 -4.34 -13.98
CA CYS A 125 12.32 -3.83 -12.72
C CYS A 125 11.32 -2.89 -12.03
N LEU A 126 11.62 -2.57 -10.76
CA LEU A 126 11.01 -1.45 -10.05
C LEU A 126 11.79 -0.16 -10.34
N ILE A 127 11.05 0.95 -10.40
CA ILE A 127 11.57 2.31 -10.57
C ILE A 127 11.10 3.18 -9.41
N ASP A 128 11.53 4.44 -9.36
CA ASP A 128 11.19 5.41 -8.31
C ASP A 128 11.68 4.96 -6.91
N LEU A 129 13.00 4.83 -6.79
CA LEU A 129 13.65 4.31 -5.59
C LEU A 129 13.86 5.36 -4.48
N ASP A 130 13.25 6.54 -4.58
CA ASP A 130 13.48 7.66 -3.66
C ASP A 130 12.97 7.39 -2.25
N THR A 131 12.03 6.44 -2.10
CA THR A 131 11.44 6.04 -0.82
C THR A 131 12.05 4.78 -0.21
N VAL A 132 13.13 4.25 -0.80
CA VAL A 132 13.78 3.03 -0.29
C VAL A 132 14.37 3.25 1.10
N MET A 133 13.86 2.50 2.09
CA MET A 133 14.25 2.58 3.49
C MET A 133 14.18 1.22 4.19
N SER A 134 14.44 1.22 5.50
CA SER A 134 14.24 0.06 6.37
C SER A 134 12.78 -0.03 6.85
N GLY A 135 12.09 -1.13 6.56
CA GLY A 135 10.68 -1.31 6.90
C GLY A 135 10.23 -2.77 7.00
N ALA A 136 8.93 -2.99 7.01
CA ALA A 136 8.30 -4.31 6.92
C ALA A 136 7.92 -4.61 5.46
N SER A 137 8.53 -5.64 4.87
CA SER A 137 8.33 -5.97 3.44
C SER A 137 6.87 -6.28 3.07
N ILE A 138 6.04 -6.70 4.02
CA ILE A 138 4.62 -6.95 3.78
C ILE A 138 3.81 -5.65 3.59
N LEU A 139 4.33 -4.48 3.98
CA LEU A 139 3.70 -3.19 3.67
C LEU A 139 3.80 -2.88 2.18
N ASP A 140 4.95 -3.18 1.54
CA ASP A 140 5.11 -3.07 0.09
C ASP A 140 4.12 -3.98 -0.66
N PHE A 141 3.92 -5.22 -0.18
CA PHE A 141 2.86 -6.09 -0.69
C PHE A 141 1.48 -5.45 -0.53
N GLY A 142 1.20 -4.90 0.66
CA GLY A 142 -0.07 -4.24 0.96
C GLY A 142 -0.35 -3.05 0.04
N ASP A 143 0.65 -2.21 -0.20
CA ASP A 143 0.54 -1.05 -1.09
C ASP A 143 0.34 -1.44 -2.56
N ALA A 144 1.09 -2.43 -3.04
CA ALA A 144 0.93 -2.96 -4.39
C ALA A 144 -0.50 -3.48 -4.64
N VAL A 145 -1.07 -4.24 -3.69
CA VAL A 145 -2.44 -4.75 -3.77
C VAL A 145 -3.46 -3.61 -3.69
N ARG A 146 -3.33 -2.69 -2.73
CA ARG A 146 -4.21 -1.53 -2.58
C ARG A 146 -4.32 -0.74 -3.87
N ALA A 147 -3.18 -0.44 -4.48
CA ALA A 147 -3.14 0.37 -5.70
C ALA A 147 -3.56 -0.40 -6.96
N GLY A 148 -3.23 -1.70 -7.04
CA GLY A 148 -3.37 -2.47 -8.27
C GLY A 148 -4.59 -3.38 -8.34
N ALA A 149 -5.12 -3.86 -7.20
CA ALA A 149 -6.29 -4.74 -7.20
C ALA A 149 -7.62 -4.01 -6.93
N ALA A 150 -7.59 -2.69 -6.69
CA ALA A 150 -8.80 -1.89 -6.60
C ALA A 150 -9.46 -1.70 -7.97
N THR A 151 -10.79 -1.72 -8.02
CA THR A 151 -11.56 -1.53 -9.29
C THR A 151 -11.53 -0.09 -9.78
N PHE A 152 -11.13 0.87 -8.96
CA PHE A 152 -11.08 2.31 -9.24
C PHE A 152 -9.64 2.84 -9.26
N THR A 153 -9.45 4.03 -9.80
CA THR A 153 -8.22 4.82 -9.63
C THR A 153 -8.39 5.86 -8.52
N GLU A 154 -7.29 6.27 -7.88
CA GLU A 154 -7.33 7.21 -6.74
C GLU A 154 -8.03 8.53 -7.08
N ASP A 155 -8.01 8.96 -8.34
CA ASP A 155 -8.55 10.25 -8.79
C ASP A 155 -10.01 10.20 -9.23
N GLU A 156 -10.61 9.03 -9.31
CA GLU A 156 -12.02 8.89 -9.63
C GLU A 156 -12.91 9.43 -8.51
N LYS A 157 -13.90 10.25 -8.88
CA LYS A 157 -14.80 10.88 -7.90
C LYS A 157 -15.93 9.95 -7.46
N PHE A 158 -16.38 9.07 -8.35
CA PHE A 158 -17.50 8.17 -8.13
C PHE A 158 -17.27 6.87 -8.91
N GLY A 159 -17.47 5.73 -8.26
CA GLY A 159 -17.34 4.43 -8.90
C GLY A 159 -17.77 3.32 -7.95
N ASN A 160 -17.86 2.11 -8.49
CA ASN A 160 -17.98 0.90 -7.67
C ASN A 160 -16.57 0.58 -7.13
N ILE A 161 -16.39 0.80 -5.82
CA ILE A 161 -15.09 0.66 -5.16
C ILE A 161 -15.03 -0.70 -4.50
N GLU A 162 -14.30 -1.60 -5.15
CA GLU A 162 -14.13 -2.98 -4.69
C GLU A 162 -12.67 -3.42 -4.85
N LEU A 163 -12.29 -4.43 -4.09
CA LEU A 163 -11.09 -5.22 -4.31
C LEU A 163 -11.42 -6.38 -5.24
N ASP A 164 -10.73 -6.46 -6.37
CA ASP A 164 -10.82 -7.59 -7.29
C ASP A 164 -10.04 -8.79 -6.73
N LEU A 165 -10.76 -9.88 -6.40
CA LEU A 165 -10.16 -11.08 -5.79
C LEU A 165 -9.30 -11.89 -6.76
N ASP A 166 -9.52 -11.78 -8.07
CA ASP A 166 -8.69 -12.48 -9.06
C ASP A 166 -7.35 -11.73 -9.24
N LEU A 167 -7.38 -10.41 -9.30
CA LEU A 167 -6.16 -9.60 -9.25
C LEU A 167 -5.42 -9.80 -7.91
N TYR A 168 -6.14 -9.81 -6.78
CA TYR A 168 -5.56 -10.12 -5.47
C TYR A 168 -4.83 -11.47 -5.47
N ARG A 169 -5.46 -12.51 -6.03
CA ARG A 169 -4.83 -13.83 -6.18
C ARG A 169 -3.53 -13.76 -6.98
N GLY A 170 -3.53 -13.02 -8.09
CA GLY A 170 -2.33 -12.77 -8.90
C GLY A 170 -1.21 -12.15 -8.05
N TYR A 171 -1.52 -11.09 -7.29
CA TYR A 171 -0.57 -10.43 -6.38
C TYR A 171 0.00 -11.40 -5.33
N VAL A 172 -0.85 -12.18 -4.65
CA VAL A 172 -0.38 -13.16 -3.65
C VAL A 172 0.53 -14.21 -4.29
N GLN A 173 0.16 -14.72 -5.46
CA GLN A 173 0.95 -15.73 -6.18
C GLN A 173 2.32 -15.19 -6.60
N GLY A 174 2.35 -13.98 -7.18
CA GLY A 174 3.58 -13.32 -7.64
C GLY A 174 4.54 -13.01 -6.48
N TYR A 175 4.04 -12.38 -5.43
CA TYR A 175 4.83 -12.05 -4.25
C TYR A 175 5.36 -13.30 -3.53
N CYS A 176 4.51 -14.29 -3.30
CA CYS A 176 4.89 -15.55 -2.66
C CYS A 176 5.78 -16.42 -3.55
N HIS A 177 5.80 -16.19 -4.88
CA HIS A 177 6.77 -16.86 -5.76
C HIS A 177 8.21 -16.60 -5.29
N GLU A 178 8.51 -15.37 -4.94
CA GLU A 178 9.84 -14.93 -4.52
C GLU A 178 10.02 -15.00 -3.00
N MET A 179 9.02 -14.58 -2.24
CA MET A 179 9.12 -14.37 -0.80
C MET A 179 8.52 -15.48 0.07
N GLY A 180 7.72 -16.38 -0.49
CA GLY A 180 6.94 -17.35 0.31
C GLY A 180 7.75 -18.25 1.25
N ARG A 181 9.02 -18.54 0.92
CA ARG A 181 9.95 -19.30 1.78
C ARG A 181 10.77 -18.42 2.73
N ILE A 182 10.77 -17.10 2.51
CA ILE A 182 11.57 -16.12 3.25
C ILE A 182 10.74 -15.46 4.35
N LEU A 183 9.44 -15.27 4.11
CA LEU A 183 8.52 -14.68 5.07
C LEU A 183 8.42 -15.52 6.34
N THR A 184 8.49 -14.86 7.49
CA THR A 184 8.21 -15.47 8.80
C THR A 184 6.74 -15.90 8.91
N ALA A 185 6.40 -16.73 9.88
CA ALA A 185 5.01 -17.11 10.14
C ALA A 185 4.14 -15.87 10.44
N LYS A 186 4.69 -14.89 11.16
CA LYS A 186 3.97 -13.66 11.51
C LYS A 186 3.77 -12.73 10.30
N GLU A 187 4.74 -12.64 9.38
CA GLU A 187 4.56 -11.92 8.12
C GLU A 187 3.44 -12.55 7.29
N LYS A 188 3.41 -13.88 7.18
CA LYS A 188 2.35 -14.62 6.45
C LYS A 188 0.97 -14.41 7.06
N GLU A 189 0.87 -14.44 8.39
CA GLU A 189 -0.38 -14.17 9.12
C GLU A 189 -0.91 -12.76 8.84
N LEU A 190 -0.03 -11.77 8.72
CA LEU A 190 -0.39 -10.37 8.58
C LEU A 190 -0.49 -9.87 7.13
N MET A 191 -0.35 -10.73 6.10
CA MET A 191 -0.41 -10.30 4.69
C MET A 191 -1.73 -9.61 4.35
N VAL A 192 -2.87 -10.20 4.70
CA VAL A 192 -4.20 -9.60 4.45
C VAL A 192 -4.37 -8.30 5.25
N TYR A 193 -3.91 -8.29 6.49
CA TYR A 193 -3.94 -7.10 7.32
C TYR A 193 -3.06 -5.97 6.73
N ALA A 194 -1.93 -6.29 6.09
CA ALA A 194 -1.09 -5.29 5.44
C ALA A 194 -1.82 -4.56 4.30
N VAL A 195 -2.65 -5.25 3.52
CA VAL A 195 -3.50 -4.62 2.49
C VAL A 195 -4.50 -3.65 3.14
N TRP A 196 -5.19 -4.09 4.18
CA TRP A 196 -6.12 -3.26 4.94
C TRP A 196 -5.42 -2.04 5.54
N LEU A 197 -4.24 -2.23 6.14
CA LEU A 197 -3.47 -1.16 6.79
C LEU A 197 -2.99 -0.10 5.79
N MET A 198 -2.45 -0.51 4.63
CA MET A 198 -1.99 0.44 3.61
C MET A 198 -3.14 1.23 3.01
N THR A 199 -4.32 0.60 2.88
CA THR A 199 -5.54 1.30 2.46
C THR A 199 -6.00 2.32 3.51
N MET A 200 -6.02 1.93 4.79
CA MET A 200 -6.33 2.85 5.90
C MET A 200 -5.34 4.02 5.98
N GLU A 201 -4.04 3.74 5.87
CA GLU A 201 -3.01 4.78 5.89
C GLU A 201 -3.20 5.80 4.79
N SER A 202 -3.46 5.34 3.56
CA SER A 202 -3.70 6.23 2.42
C SER A 202 -4.93 7.10 2.64
N GLY A 203 -6.04 6.55 3.13
CA GLY A 203 -7.23 7.30 3.48
C GLY A 203 -6.97 8.35 4.58
N ILE A 204 -6.24 7.98 5.63
CA ILE A 204 -5.87 8.91 6.72
C ILE A 204 -4.98 10.04 6.20
N ARG A 205 -4.02 9.75 5.33
CA ARG A 205 -3.13 10.77 4.74
C ARG A 205 -3.90 11.75 3.87
N PHE A 206 -4.78 11.28 2.99
CA PHE A 206 -5.62 12.15 2.15
C PHE A 206 -6.57 13.01 2.99
N LEU A 207 -7.22 12.43 4.01
CA LEU A 207 -8.08 13.19 4.92
C LEU A 207 -7.30 14.25 5.69
N THR A 208 -6.11 13.91 6.19
CA THR A 208 -5.23 14.84 6.90
C THR A 208 -4.79 15.99 6.00
N ASP A 209 -4.44 15.69 4.74
CA ASP A 209 -4.03 16.70 3.78
C ASP A 209 -5.19 17.64 3.43
N TYR A 210 -6.40 17.10 3.20
CA TYR A 210 -7.62 17.90 2.99
C TYR A 210 -7.90 18.85 4.15
N LEU A 211 -7.86 18.36 5.39
CA LEU A 211 -8.08 19.17 6.59
C LEU A 211 -6.97 20.21 6.82
N SER A 212 -5.78 19.96 6.29
CA SER A 212 -4.61 20.85 6.40
C SER A 212 -4.50 21.86 5.25
N GLY A 213 -5.45 21.88 4.31
CA GLY A 213 -5.52 22.83 3.19
C GLY A 213 -4.76 22.38 1.96
N ASP A 214 -4.72 21.08 1.69
CA ASP A 214 -4.18 20.45 0.46
C ASP A 214 -2.73 20.87 0.17
N ARG A 215 -1.86 20.82 1.18
CA ARG A 215 -0.49 21.35 1.11
C ARG A 215 0.46 20.48 0.32
N ASN A 216 0.22 19.16 0.29
CA ASN A 216 1.15 18.21 -0.34
C ASN A 216 0.80 17.95 -1.80
N ILE A 217 -0.45 18.18 -2.20
CA ILE A 217 -0.92 17.96 -3.56
C ILE A 217 -1.77 19.16 -3.96
N THR A 218 -1.22 20.01 -4.81
CA THR A 218 -1.76 21.37 -5.08
C THR A 218 -2.34 21.55 -6.48
N ASN A 219 -2.24 20.57 -7.39
CA ASN A 219 -2.61 20.75 -8.80
C ASN A 219 -4.00 20.17 -9.12
N PHE A 220 -4.97 20.36 -8.24
CA PHE A 220 -6.33 19.92 -8.48
C PHE A 220 -7.23 21.02 -9.04
N SER A 221 -8.11 20.62 -9.96
CA SER A 221 -9.24 21.43 -10.40
C SER A 221 -10.40 21.48 -9.40
N ASP A 222 -10.38 20.62 -8.37
CA ASP A 222 -11.43 20.48 -7.37
C ASP A 222 -10.83 20.49 -5.96
N GLU A 223 -11.25 21.45 -5.14
CA GLU A 223 -10.80 21.61 -3.75
C GLU A 223 -11.15 20.42 -2.84
N ARG A 224 -12.03 19.52 -3.26
CA ARG A 224 -12.43 18.32 -2.52
C ARG A 224 -11.72 17.05 -2.99
N GLN A 225 -10.76 17.15 -3.90
CA GLN A 225 -10.12 15.96 -4.48
C GLN A 225 -9.51 15.04 -3.40
N ASN A 226 -8.79 15.58 -2.42
CA ASN A 226 -8.25 14.77 -1.33
C ASN A 226 -9.32 14.16 -0.42
N LEU A 227 -10.47 14.82 -0.25
CA LEU A 227 -11.61 14.22 0.43
C LEU A 227 -12.18 13.04 -0.36
N TYR A 228 -12.36 13.16 -1.68
CA TYR A 228 -12.81 12.04 -2.53
C TYR A 228 -11.83 10.87 -2.46
N ARG A 229 -10.53 11.13 -2.56
CA ARG A 229 -9.50 10.11 -2.38
C ARG A 229 -9.60 9.41 -1.04
N ALA A 230 -9.76 10.15 0.06
CA ALA A 230 -9.92 9.59 1.39
C ALA A 230 -11.16 8.69 1.48
N VAL A 231 -12.30 9.16 0.99
CA VAL A 231 -13.57 8.42 0.98
C VAL A 231 -13.45 7.14 0.15
N ASN A 232 -12.81 7.20 -1.02
CA ASN A 232 -12.56 6.03 -1.87
C ASN A 232 -11.74 4.97 -1.13
N GLN A 233 -10.67 5.38 -0.41
CA GLN A 233 -9.90 4.44 0.40
C GLN A 233 -10.72 3.84 1.53
N PHE A 234 -11.60 4.61 2.18
CA PHE A 234 -12.44 4.08 3.27
C PHE A 234 -13.50 3.10 2.75
N PHE A 235 -14.06 3.32 1.56
CA PHE A 235 -14.92 2.33 0.92
C PHE A 235 -14.15 1.04 0.57
N LEU A 236 -12.93 1.17 0.07
CA LEU A 236 -12.07 0.00 -0.17
C LEU A 236 -11.74 -0.75 1.13
N VAL A 237 -11.54 -0.03 2.25
CA VAL A 237 -11.37 -0.66 3.58
C VAL A 237 -12.59 -1.49 3.96
N LEU A 238 -13.81 -0.99 3.76
CA LEU A 238 -15.04 -1.73 4.04
C LEU A 238 -15.14 -3.00 3.20
N ASP A 239 -14.84 -2.91 1.91
CA ASP A 239 -14.87 -4.06 1.02
C ASP A 239 -13.79 -5.11 1.40
N ILE A 240 -12.58 -4.67 1.79
CA ILE A 240 -11.54 -5.56 2.32
C ILE A 240 -12.00 -6.24 3.62
N GLU A 241 -12.70 -5.52 4.51
CA GLU A 241 -13.25 -6.07 5.74
C GLU A 241 -14.30 -7.15 5.43
N GLU A 242 -15.17 -6.92 4.44
CA GLU A 242 -16.17 -7.87 3.98
C GLU A 242 -15.54 -9.12 3.31
N LYS A 243 -14.53 -8.92 2.46
CA LYS A 243 -13.84 -9.98 1.72
C LYS A 243 -12.70 -10.65 2.51
N LYS A 244 -12.49 -10.29 3.78
CA LYS A 244 -11.34 -10.74 4.57
C LYS A 244 -11.15 -12.24 4.61
N GLU A 245 -12.20 -13.01 4.83
CA GLU A 245 -12.15 -14.47 4.90
C GLU A 245 -11.72 -15.07 3.55
N GLN A 246 -12.28 -14.58 2.44
CA GLN A 246 -11.92 -15.01 1.09
C GLN A 246 -10.44 -14.68 0.76
N MET A 247 -9.97 -13.50 1.16
CA MET A 247 -8.57 -13.12 1.01
C MET A 247 -7.65 -14.02 1.83
N GLN A 248 -8.04 -14.40 3.05
CA GLN A 248 -7.28 -15.33 3.89
C GLN A 248 -7.22 -16.72 3.28
N GLU A 249 -8.33 -17.24 2.74
CA GLU A 249 -8.36 -18.53 2.03
C GLU A 249 -7.46 -18.54 0.80
N ILE A 250 -7.52 -17.48 -0.02
CA ILE A 250 -6.63 -17.32 -1.19
C ILE A 250 -5.16 -17.34 -0.76
N THR A 251 -4.82 -16.55 0.26
CA THR A 251 -3.45 -16.45 0.76
C THR A 251 -2.95 -17.79 1.32
N ALA A 252 -3.75 -18.46 2.13
CA ALA A 252 -3.42 -19.76 2.69
C ALA A 252 -3.21 -20.82 1.60
N ALA A 253 -4.10 -20.87 0.60
CA ALA A 253 -3.99 -21.82 -0.51
C ALA A 253 -2.71 -21.62 -1.34
N VAL A 254 -2.24 -20.38 -1.51
CA VAL A 254 -0.98 -20.10 -2.21
C VAL A 254 0.22 -20.47 -1.35
N LEU A 255 0.21 -20.17 -0.05
CA LEU A 255 1.30 -20.47 0.87
C LEU A 255 1.51 -21.96 1.11
N MET A 256 0.42 -22.78 1.06
CA MET A 256 0.50 -24.24 1.19
C MET A 256 1.21 -24.94 0.02
N LYS A 257 1.29 -24.28 -1.14
CA LYS A 257 1.93 -24.82 -2.35
C LYS A 257 3.44 -24.50 -2.45
N LYS A 258 3.99 -23.79 -1.49
CA LYS A 258 5.38 -23.30 -1.44
C LYS A 258 6.17 -23.94 -0.29
#